data_26dfd444bdac020a317a1f4af1261d40
#
_entry.id   26dfd444bdac020a317a1f4af1261d40
#
_cell.length_a   1.000
_cell.length_b   1.000
_cell.length_c   1.000
_cell.angle_alpha   90.00
_cell.angle_beta   90.00
_cell.angle_gamma   90.00
#
_symmetry.space_group_name_H-M   'P 1'
#
loop_
_entity.id
_entity.type
_entity.pdbx_description
1 polymer ?
#
loop_
_entity_poly.entity_id
_entity_poly.type
_entity_poly.pdbx_seq_one_letter_code
_entity_poly.pdbx_strand_id
1 'polypeptide(L)'
;MRIGIISDIHDNIWRLEKVLEQLGECEALLCLGDYCAPFTMTAIGQGFRGEIHAVWGNNDGDKLLLTRMADRAGSITLHGDLADLNLAGRHIALNHYPQVGRPLALSGQFDLVCYGHDHDQRCERHGETLLVNPGEVMGRFGAAKYAIYDSEAHQVTLHQVT
;
A
#
# COMPACT_ATOMS: atom_id res chain seq x y z
N MET A 1 8.50 14.41 0.51
CA MET A 1 7.62 13.55 1.35
C MET A 1 8.01 12.10 1.19
N ARG A 2 8.16 11.36 2.30
CA ARG A 2 8.38 9.90 2.28
C ARG A 2 7.05 9.19 2.48
N ILE A 3 6.74 8.24 1.61
CA ILE A 3 5.45 7.53 1.56
C ILE A 3 5.71 6.03 1.66
N GLY A 4 5.18 5.38 2.69
CA GLY A 4 5.22 3.93 2.83
C GLY A 4 4.24 3.24 1.88
N ILE A 5 4.58 2.05 1.39
CA ILE A 5 3.71 1.25 0.50
C ILE A 5 3.71 -0.19 1.03
N ILE A 6 2.52 -0.72 1.33
CA ILE A 6 2.32 -2.08 1.83
C ILE A 6 1.16 -2.78 1.12
N SER A 7 1.18 -4.10 1.06
CA SER A 7 0.15 -4.94 0.48
C SER A 7 0.13 -6.34 1.11
N ASP A 8 -0.96 -7.08 0.91
CA ASP A 8 -1.01 -8.51 1.15
C ASP A 8 -0.60 -8.89 2.60
N ILE A 9 -1.33 -8.31 3.56
CA ILE A 9 -1.07 -8.48 5.00
C ILE A 9 -1.61 -9.83 5.48
N HIS A 10 -2.78 -10.26 4.95
CA HIS A 10 -3.43 -11.53 5.27
C HIS A 10 -3.46 -11.84 6.77
N ASP A 11 -3.93 -10.87 7.56
CA ASP A 11 -4.08 -10.98 9.02
C ASP A 11 -2.79 -11.24 9.82
N ASN A 12 -1.61 -11.14 9.19
CA ASN A 12 -0.35 -11.26 9.92
C ASN A 12 0.02 -9.96 10.63
N ILE A 13 -0.69 -9.66 11.73
CA ILE A 13 -0.49 -8.43 12.50
C ILE A 13 0.90 -8.33 13.13
N TRP A 14 1.54 -9.44 13.49
CA TRP A 14 2.90 -9.43 14.06
C TRP A 14 3.96 -8.97 13.05
N ARG A 15 3.80 -9.32 11.77
CA ARG A 15 4.66 -8.82 10.70
C ARG A 15 4.30 -7.38 10.35
N LEU A 16 3.00 -7.06 10.34
CA LEU A 16 2.52 -5.69 10.13
C LEU A 16 3.11 -4.72 11.15
N GLU A 17 3.08 -5.03 12.44
CA GLU A 17 3.66 -4.20 13.50
C GLU A 17 5.14 -3.88 13.23
N LYS A 18 5.95 -4.90 12.90
CA LYS A 18 7.36 -4.71 12.55
C LYS A 18 7.56 -3.81 11.32
N VAL A 19 6.70 -3.95 10.29
CA VAL A 19 6.76 -3.10 9.09
C VAL A 19 6.39 -1.66 9.43
N LEU A 20 5.32 -1.45 10.22
CA LEU A 20 4.89 -0.11 10.62
C LEU A 20 5.94 0.61 11.47
N GLU A 21 6.68 -0.11 12.34
CA GLU A 21 7.83 0.44 13.08
C GLU A 21 8.91 0.98 12.12
N GLN A 22 9.22 0.26 11.04
CA GLN A 22 10.20 0.69 10.03
C GLN A 22 9.71 1.88 9.18
N LEU A 23 8.38 2.06 9.09
CA LEU A 23 7.75 3.16 8.36
C LEU A 23 7.51 4.41 9.23
N GLY A 24 8.01 4.44 10.46
CA GLY A 24 7.75 5.51 11.43
C GLY A 24 8.18 6.93 10.99
N GLU A 25 9.08 7.04 10.01
CA GLU A 25 9.49 8.32 9.40
C GLU A 25 8.71 8.69 8.13
N CYS A 26 7.78 7.84 7.70
CA CYS A 26 6.91 8.13 6.56
C CYS A 26 5.75 9.04 7.00
N GLU A 27 5.38 9.96 6.13
CA GLU A 27 4.33 10.95 6.37
C GLU A 27 2.96 10.47 5.86
N ALA A 28 2.95 9.51 4.91
CA ALA A 28 1.76 8.85 4.39
C ALA A 28 2.00 7.36 4.17
N LEU A 29 0.91 6.59 4.12
CA LEU A 29 0.92 5.15 3.87
C LEU A 29 -0.09 4.78 2.79
N LEU A 30 0.36 4.01 1.80
CA LEU A 30 -0.47 3.44 0.73
C LEU A 30 -0.66 1.94 1.02
N CYS A 31 -1.91 1.52 1.18
CA CYS A 31 -2.30 0.16 1.50
C CYS A 31 -3.06 -0.46 0.33
N LEU A 32 -2.51 -1.50 -0.29
CA LEU A 32 -2.95 -2.00 -1.58
C LEU A 32 -3.89 -3.22 -1.51
N GLY A 33 -4.57 -3.41 -0.37
CA GLY A 33 -5.57 -4.47 -0.22
C GLY A 33 -5.04 -5.74 0.45
N ASP A 34 -5.94 -6.73 0.55
CA ASP A 34 -5.73 -8.01 1.23
C ASP A 34 -5.35 -7.85 2.71
N TYR A 35 -6.18 -7.05 3.42
CA TYR A 35 -6.17 -6.95 4.88
C TYR A 35 -6.75 -8.21 5.52
N CYS A 36 -7.78 -8.79 4.89
CA CYS A 36 -8.69 -9.87 5.25
C CYS A 36 -9.67 -9.49 6.37
N ALA A 37 -9.26 -9.47 7.64
CA ALA A 37 -10.18 -9.22 8.76
C ALA A 37 -10.16 -7.76 9.26
N PRO A 38 -11.26 -7.28 9.85
CA PRO A 38 -11.39 -5.90 10.34
C PRO A 38 -10.38 -5.49 11.42
N PHE A 39 -9.87 -6.43 12.21
CA PHE A 39 -8.85 -6.10 13.22
C PHE A 39 -7.53 -5.67 12.60
N THR A 40 -7.21 -6.16 11.38
CA THR A 40 -6.02 -5.73 10.63
C THR A 40 -6.12 -4.25 10.26
N MET A 41 -7.30 -3.78 9.82
CA MET A 41 -7.55 -2.35 9.56
C MET A 41 -7.37 -1.51 10.83
N THR A 42 -7.83 -2.01 11.98
CA THR A 42 -7.61 -1.36 13.27
C THR A 42 -6.12 -1.28 13.61
N ALA A 43 -5.36 -2.36 13.39
CA ALA A 43 -3.92 -2.39 13.65
C ALA A 43 -3.15 -1.38 12.79
N ILE A 44 -3.52 -1.24 11.51
CA ILE A 44 -2.95 -0.21 10.61
C ILE A 44 -3.18 1.20 11.16
N GLY A 45 -4.44 1.54 11.50
CA GLY A 45 -4.80 2.87 11.99
C GLY A 45 -4.19 3.21 13.35
N GLN A 46 -3.90 2.23 14.19
CA GLN A 46 -3.24 2.43 15.49
C GLN A 46 -1.71 2.47 15.38
N GLY A 47 -1.15 1.75 14.42
CA GLY A 47 0.30 1.59 14.27
C GLY A 47 0.97 2.64 13.38
N PHE A 48 0.20 3.40 12.57
CA PHE A 48 0.73 4.45 11.70
C PHE A 48 0.15 5.82 12.03
N ARG A 49 0.98 6.86 12.04
CA ARG A 49 0.58 8.22 12.50
C ARG A 49 0.26 9.22 11.40
N GLY A 50 0.54 8.90 10.13
CA GLY A 50 0.27 9.78 8.99
C GLY A 50 -1.09 9.54 8.36
N GLU A 51 -1.33 10.17 7.22
CA GLU A 51 -2.49 9.86 6.39
C GLU A 51 -2.34 8.50 5.71
N ILE A 52 -3.44 7.75 5.61
CA ILE A 52 -3.45 6.40 5.06
C ILE A 52 -4.47 6.35 3.92
N HIS A 53 -4.02 5.94 2.74
CA HIS A 53 -4.87 5.70 1.59
C HIS A 53 -4.93 4.20 1.30
N ALA A 54 -6.13 3.65 1.27
CA ALA A 54 -6.36 2.21 1.17
C ALA A 54 -7.29 1.85 0.00
N VAL A 55 -7.01 0.74 -0.66
CA VAL A 55 -7.89 0.13 -1.67
C VAL A 55 -8.21 -1.32 -1.30
N TRP A 56 -9.28 -1.88 -1.89
CA TRP A 56 -9.66 -3.27 -1.68
C TRP A 56 -8.76 -4.26 -2.42
N GLY A 57 -8.52 -5.40 -1.78
CA GLY A 57 -8.03 -6.62 -2.40
C GLY A 57 -9.14 -7.68 -2.57
N ASN A 58 -8.76 -8.85 -3.08
CA ASN A 58 -9.71 -9.95 -3.32
C ASN A 58 -10.01 -10.78 -2.08
N ASN A 59 -9.17 -10.74 -1.05
CA ASN A 59 -9.37 -11.47 0.19
C ASN A 59 -9.98 -10.62 1.31
N ASP A 60 -10.37 -9.37 1.04
CA ASP A 60 -10.99 -8.50 2.03
C ASP A 60 -12.42 -8.97 2.32
N GLY A 61 -12.63 -9.44 3.57
CA GLY A 61 -13.81 -10.17 4.00
C GLY A 61 -15.02 -9.28 4.29
N ASP A 62 -15.28 -8.94 5.55
CA ASP A 62 -16.39 -8.06 5.95
C ASP A 62 -16.09 -6.60 5.59
N LYS A 63 -16.30 -6.24 4.32
CA LYS A 63 -16.05 -4.87 3.81
C LYS A 63 -16.80 -3.79 4.57
N LEU A 64 -18.02 -4.10 5.08
CA LEU A 64 -18.79 -3.15 5.88
C LEU A 64 -18.09 -2.85 7.21
N LEU A 65 -17.61 -3.89 7.89
CA LEU A 65 -16.91 -3.69 9.16
C LEU A 65 -15.52 -3.12 8.96
N LEU A 66 -14.80 -3.50 7.91
CA LEU A 66 -13.53 -2.88 7.50
C LEU A 66 -13.68 -1.38 7.27
N THR A 67 -14.73 -0.95 6.54
CA THR A 67 -15.05 0.49 6.34
C THR A 67 -15.29 1.19 7.67
N ARG A 68 -16.08 0.59 8.58
CA ARG A 68 -16.33 1.16 9.91
C ARG A 68 -15.07 1.28 10.76
N MET A 69 -14.12 0.35 10.63
CA MET A 69 -12.83 0.44 11.33
C MET A 69 -11.96 1.56 10.75
N ALA A 70 -11.93 1.71 9.42
CA ALA A 70 -11.25 2.82 8.77
C ALA A 70 -11.83 4.18 9.21
N ASP A 71 -13.15 4.33 9.21
CA ASP A 71 -13.85 5.55 9.66
C ASP A 71 -13.52 5.88 11.14
N ARG A 72 -13.50 4.86 12.01
CA ARG A 72 -13.17 5.03 13.44
C ARG A 72 -11.71 5.44 13.66
N ALA A 73 -10.79 4.98 12.83
CA ALA A 73 -9.40 5.39 12.91
C ALA A 73 -9.20 6.88 12.57
N GLY A 74 -10.04 7.41 11.68
CA GLY A 74 -10.02 8.83 11.27
C GLY A 74 -8.82 9.22 10.39
N SER A 75 -7.79 8.40 10.32
CA SER A 75 -6.60 8.60 9.49
C SER A 75 -6.62 7.81 8.18
N ILE A 76 -7.59 6.90 8.00
CA ILE A 76 -7.67 6.01 6.85
C ILE A 76 -8.77 6.47 5.89
N THR A 77 -8.38 6.78 4.66
CA THR A 77 -9.31 7.00 3.54
C THR A 77 -9.37 5.75 2.68
N LEU A 78 -10.54 5.12 2.64
CA LEU A 78 -10.78 3.91 1.83
C LEU A 78 -11.40 4.30 0.50
N HIS A 79 -10.70 4.08 -0.60
CA HIS A 79 -11.04 4.57 -1.94
C HIS A 79 -11.85 3.56 -2.79
N GLY A 80 -12.15 2.38 -2.28
CA GLY A 80 -12.77 1.33 -3.09
C GLY A 80 -11.73 0.48 -3.83
N ASP A 81 -12.01 0.11 -5.08
CA ASP A 81 -11.12 -0.79 -5.85
C ASP A 81 -9.97 -0.06 -6.55
N LEU A 82 -10.10 1.24 -6.76
CA LEU A 82 -9.11 2.09 -7.44
C LEU A 82 -9.05 3.46 -6.73
N ALA A 83 -7.87 3.93 -6.45
CA ALA A 83 -7.62 5.31 -6.04
C ALA A 83 -6.88 6.08 -7.12
N ASP A 84 -7.29 7.31 -7.33
CA ASP A 84 -6.64 8.33 -8.16
C ASP A 84 -6.36 9.52 -7.25
N LEU A 85 -5.08 9.74 -6.92
CA LEU A 85 -4.64 10.64 -5.87
C LEU A 85 -3.69 11.71 -6.40
N ASN A 86 -3.82 12.91 -5.86
CA ASN A 86 -2.76 13.91 -5.92
C ASN A 86 -2.14 14.05 -4.52
N LEU A 87 -0.98 13.47 -4.30
CA LEU A 87 -0.29 13.44 -3.03
C LEU A 87 1.15 13.90 -3.18
N ALA A 88 1.58 14.85 -2.35
CA ALA A 88 2.94 15.39 -2.37
C ALA A 88 3.38 15.92 -3.77
N GLY A 89 2.45 16.49 -4.54
CA GLY A 89 2.70 17.01 -5.89
C GLY A 89 2.88 15.93 -6.96
N ARG A 90 2.50 14.68 -6.65
CA ARG A 90 2.54 13.52 -7.56
C ARG A 90 1.14 12.98 -7.83
N HIS A 91 0.90 12.59 -9.09
CA HIS A 91 -0.31 11.91 -9.50
C HIS A 91 -0.10 10.40 -9.33
N ILE A 92 -0.88 9.79 -8.42
CA ILE A 92 -0.65 8.42 -7.95
C ILE A 92 -1.91 7.57 -8.15
N ALA A 93 -1.77 6.39 -8.75
CA ALA A 93 -2.83 5.40 -8.82
C ALA A 93 -2.56 4.22 -7.87
N LEU A 94 -3.58 3.79 -7.14
CA LEU A 94 -3.54 2.58 -6.30
C LEU A 94 -4.59 1.60 -6.79
N ASN A 95 -4.20 0.36 -6.94
CA ASN A 95 -5.10 -0.77 -7.22
C ASN A 95 -4.48 -2.05 -6.68
N HIS A 96 -5.27 -3.08 -6.43
CA HIS A 96 -4.72 -4.34 -5.95
C HIS A 96 -4.15 -5.23 -7.06
N TYR A 97 -4.70 -5.17 -8.27
CA TYR A 97 -4.45 -6.15 -9.32
C TYR A 97 -3.41 -5.71 -10.36
N PRO A 98 -2.42 -6.58 -10.71
CA PRO A 98 -1.43 -6.27 -11.76
C PRO A 98 -2.07 -6.04 -13.13
N GLN A 99 -3.23 -6.66 -13.42
CA GLN A 99 -3.99 -6.49 -14.67
C GLN A 99 -4.56 -5.08 -14.83
N VAL A 100 -4.70 -4.32 -13.74
CA VAL A 100 -5.10 -2.91 -13.75
C VAL A 100 -3.88 -2.00 -13.62
N GLY A 101 -2.98 -2.30 -12.69
CA GLY A 101 -1.80 -1.47 -12.44
C GLY A 101 -0.88 -1.33 -13.66
N ARG A 102 -0.58 -2.42 -14.36
CA ARG A 102 0.32 -2.40 -15.53
C ARG A 102 -0.20 -1.53 -16.67
N PRO A 103 -1.46 -1.65 -17.14
CA PRO A 103 -2.01 -0.73 -18.14
C PRO A 103 -2.02 0.73 -17.69
N LEU A 104 -2.31 1.03 -16.41
CA LEU A 104 -2.26 2.39 -15.88
C LEU A 104 -0.85 2.97 -15.96
N ALA A 105 0.18 2.20 -15.61
CA ALA A 105 1.57 2.64 -15.73
C ALA A 105 1.97 2.91 -17.18
N LEU A 106 1.54 2.06 -18.11
CA LEU A 106 1.80 2.23 -19.54
C LEU A 106 1.06 3.41 -20.16
N SER A 107 -0.01 3.91 -19.54
CA SER A 107 -0.75 5.08 -20.02
C SER A 107 0.04 6.39 -19.96
N GLY A 108 1.06 6.45 -19.08
CA GLY A 108 1.85 7.67 -18.84
C GLY A 108 1.09 8.81 -18.16
N GLN A 109 -0.11 8.52 -17.60
CA GLN A 109 -0.94 9.54 -16.93
C GLN A 109 -0.56 9.76 -15.46
N PHE A 110 0.20 8.84 -14.86
CA PHE A 110 0.56 8.85 -13.45
C PHE A 110 2.08 8.94 -13.26
N ASP A 111 2.50 9.57 -12.18
CA ASP A 111 3.89 9.53 -11.72
C ASP A 111 4.23 8.18 -11.06
N LEU A 112 3.29 7.68 -10.26
CA LEU A 112 3.43 6.42 -9.52
C LEU A 112 2.15 5.57 -9.65
N VAL A 113 2.32 4.29 -9.95
CA VAL A 113 1.24 3.29 -9.91
C VAL A 113 1.64 2.18 -8.96
N CYS A 114 0.79 1.89 -7.97
CA CYS A 114 1.04 0.84 -6.99
C CYS A 114 0.01 -0.27 -7.11
N TYR A 115 0.47 -1.54 -7.00
CA TYR A 115 -0.39 -2.73 -7.00
C TYR A 115 0.18 -3.80 -6.06
N GLY A 116 -0.62 -4.84 -5.75
CA GLY A 116 -0.24 -5.98 -4.90
C GLY A 116 -0.53 -7.32 -5.56
N HIS A 117 -1.19 -8.24 -4.84
CA HIS A 117 -1.82 -9.48 -5.33
C HIS A 117 -0.87 -10.63 -5.71
N ASP A 118 0.16 -10.40 -6.51
CA ASP A 118 1.09 -11.46 -6.93
C ASP A 118 2.24 -11.70 -5.93
N HIS A 119 2.29 -10.92 -4.83
CA HIS A 119 3.27 -11.01 -3.73
C HIS A 119 4.73 -10.84 -4.16
N ASP A 120 4.97 -10.41 -5.40
CA ASP A 120 6.29 -10.33 -6.01
C ASP A 120 6.84 -8.90 -5.97
N GLN A 121 7.73 -8.65 -5.02
CA GLN A 121 8.31 -7.33 -4.79
C GLN A 121 9.10 -6.85 -6.01
N ARG A 122 8.67 -5.74 -6.61
CA ARG A 122 9.32 -5.14 -7.77
C ARG A 122 9.07 -3.64 -7.91
N CYS A 123 9.98 -2.98 -8.60
CA CYS A 123 9.81 -1.62 -9.08
C CYS A 123 10.28 -1.54 -10.53
N GLU A 124 9.41 -1.11 -11.42
CA GLU A 124 9.67 -0.95 -12.85
C GLU A 124 9.44 0.51 -13.26
N ARG A 125 10.16 0.98 -14.29
CA ARG A 125 9.94 2.32 -14.84
C ARG A 125 9.41 2.22 -16.27
N HIS A 126 8.28 2.89 -16.52
CA HIS A 126 7.64 3.00 -17.84
C HIS A 126 7.57 4.48 -18.25
N GLY A 127 8.56 4.95 -19.03
CA GLY A 127 8.73 6.40 -19.27
C GLY A 127 9.02 7.11 -17.95
N GLU A 128 8.20 8.09 -17.58
CA GLU A 128 8.31 8.80 -16.30
C GLU A 128 7.53 8.11 -15.16
N THR A 129 6.66 7.16 -15.46
CA THR A 129 5.86 6.44 -14.46
C THR A 129 6.67 5.36 -13.76
N LEU A 130 6.62 5.33 -12.43
CA LEU A 130 7.07 4.20 -11.62
C LEU A 130 5.91 3.24 -11.37
N LEU A 131 6.11 1.95 -11.65
CA LEU A 131 5.18 0.86 -11.33
C LEU A 131 5.77 0.04 -10.19
N VAL A 132 5.04 -0.07 -9.08
CA VAL A 132 5.54 -0.66 -7.83
C VAL A 132 4.61 -1.74 -7.31
N ASN A 133 5.18 -2.89 -7.01
CA ASN A 133 4.60 -3.87 -6.09
C ASN A 133 5.51 -3.97 -4.85
N PRO A 134 5.04 -3.63 -3.65
CA PRO A 134 5.87 -3.68 -2.44
C PRO A 134 6.20 -5.11 -1.99
N GLY A 135 5.55 -6.14 -2.58
CA GLY A 135 5.54 -7.50 -2.08
C GLY A 135 4.53 -7.69 -0.96
N GLU A 136 4.63 -8.77 -0.22
CA GLU A 136 3.70 -9.15 0.84
C GLU A 136 4.20 -8.81 2.25
N VAL A 137 3.34 -8.20 3.08
CA VAL A 137 3.61 -8.07 4.52
C VAL A 137 3.43 -9.41 5.24
N MET A 138 2.57 -10.28 4.73
CA MET A 138 2.32 -11.62 5.29
C MET A 138 3.60 -12.41 5.56
N GLY A 139 4.61 -12.29 4.72
CA GLY A 139 5.88 -13.01 4.87
C GLY A 139 5.76 -14.53 4.70
N ARG A 140 4.80 -14.99 3.90
CA ARG A 140 4.57 -16.43 3.65
C ARG A 140 5.79 -17.12 3.03
N PHE A 141 6.47 -16.40 2.13
CA PHE A 141 7.63 -16.92 1.40
C PHE A 141 8.97 -16.40 1.96
N GLY A 142 8.98 -15.99 3.25
CA GLY A 142 10.20 -15.53 3.92
C GLY A 142 10.00 -14.26 4.74
N ALA A 143 10.70 -13.19 4.36
CA ALA A 143 10.62 -11.90 5.05
C ALA A 143 9.33 -11.14 4.70
N ALA A 144 8.81 -10.35 5.63
CA ALA A 144 7.81 -9.35 5.31
C ALA A 144 8.44 -8.27 4.43
N LYS A 145 7.70 -7.79 3.43
CA LYS A 145 8.18 -6.84 2.43
C LYS A 145 7.34 -5.57 2.44
N TYR A 146 8.00 -4.46 2.10
CA TYR A 146 7.36 -3.15 1.93
C TYR A 146 8.22 -2.28 1.01
N ALA A 147 7.71 -1.12 0.61
CA ALA A 147 8.46 -0.14 -0.15
C ALA A 147 8.35 1.25 0.48
N ILE A 148 9.30 2.12 0.20
CA ILE A 148 9.25 3.55 0.52
C ILE A 148 9.45 4.33 -0.76
N TYR A 149 8.52 5.23 -1.05
CA TYR A 149 8.59 6.19 -2.14
C TYR A 149 9.00 7.57 -1.63
N ASP A 150 10.04 8.14 -2.21
CA ASP A 150 10.42 9.53 -2.04
C ASP A 150 9.84 10.36 -3.18
N SER A 151 8.87 11.22 -2.87
CA SER A 151 8.16 12.02 -3.88
C SER A 151 9.04 13.13 -4.47
N GLU A 152 9.99 13.66 -3.72
CA GLU A 152 10.91 14.71 -4.21
C GLU A 152 11.94 14.13 -5.17
N ALA A 153 12.61 13.06 -4.76
CA ALA A 153 13.59 12.36 -5.60
C ALA A 153 12.94 11.53 -6.73
N HIS A 154 11.63 11.28 -6.66
CA HIS A 154 10.90 10.37 -7.54
C HIS A 154 11.56 8.99 -7.65
N GLN A 155 11.82 8.40 -6.47
CA GLN A 155 12.50 7.12 -6.32
C GLN A 155 11.78 6.20 -5.33
N VAL A 156 11.88 4.90 -5.57
CA VAL A 156 11.36 3.85 -4.69
C VAL A 156 12.51 2.99 -4.19
N THR A 157 12.50 2.70 -2.89
CA THR A 157 13.36 1.71 -2.25
C THR A 157 12.54 0.54 -1.77
N LEU A 158 13.03 -0.68 -2.03
CA LEU A 158 12.38 -1.92 -1.64
C LEU A 158 13.05 -2.46 -0.37
N HIS A 159 12.26 -2.89 0.61
CA HIS A 159 12.72 -3.29 1.94
C HIS A 159 12.17 -4.65 2.36
N GLN A 160 12.84 -5.30 3.31
CA GLN A 160 12.43 -6.56 3.91
C GLN A 160 12.66 -6.52 5.43
N VAL A 161 11.75 -7.17 6.18
CA VAL A 161 11.83 -7.37 7.63
C VAL A 161 11.72 -8.86 7.96
N THR A 162 12.65 -9.37 8.71
CA THR A 162 12.65 -10.79 9.15
C THR A 162 12.01 -10.99 10.51
#